data_439931d0987827dfb625c998b98cd801
#
_entry.id   439931d0987827dfb625c998b98cd801
#
_cell.length_a   1.000
_cell.length_b   1.000
_cell.length_c   1.000
_cell.angle_alpha   90.00
_cell.angle_beta   90.00
_cell.angle_gamma   90.00
#
_symmetry.space_group_name_H-M   'P 1'
#
loop_
_entity.id
_entity.type
_entity.pdbx_description
1 polymer ?
#
loop_
_entity_poly.entity_id
_entity_poly.type
_entity_poly.pdbx_seq_one_letter_code
_entity_poly.pdbx_strand_id
1 'polypeptide(L)'
;LPQPPTAIVCINDRMAMGAMHAIQARGLTVGEHVSVVGYDNVPLSRFSNPPLTTLSQPTRLIGAMLFNLLLSIIDGQPDATLSGKLVTPELHVRQSTGRSAKK
;
A
#
# COMPACT_ATOMS: atom_id res chain seq x y z
N LEU A 1 17.86 -10.23 13.07
CA LEU A 1 18.27 -11.09 11.95
C LEU A 1 19.77 -10.90 11.69
N PRO A 2 20.54 -11.99 11.43
CA PRO A 2 21.96 -11.89 11.06
C PRO A 2 22.17 -11.05 9.79
N GLN A 3 21.20 -11.08 8.89
CA GLN A 3 21.12 -10.21 7.71
C GLN A 3 19.76 -9.50 7.72
N PRO A 4 19.70 -8.23 8.11
CA PRO A 4 18.47 -7.48 8.12
C PRO A 4 17.98 -7.22 6.68
N PRO A 5 16.65 -7.14 6.45
CA PRO A 5 16.11 -6.81 5.15
C PRO A 5 16.46 -5.37 4.77
N THR A 6 16.59 -5.10 3.48
CA THR A 6 16.77 -3.75 2.93
C THR A 6 15.46 -3.11 2.47
N ALA A 7 14.36 -3.87 2.47
CA ALA A 7 13.03 -3.38 2.16
C ALA A 7 11.95 -4.16 2.93
N ILE A 8 10.86 -3.47 3.25
CA ILE A 8 9.68 -4.01 3.94
C ILE A 8 8.45 -3.54 3.18
N VAL A 9 7.60 -4.48 2.79
CA VAL A 9 6.26 -4.20 2.25
C VAL A 9 5.24 -4.51 3.33
N CYS A 10 4.43 -3.52 3.68
CA CYS A 10 3.42 -3.62 4.71
C CYS A 10 2.03 -3.74 4.10
N ILE A 11 1.14 -4.45 4.77
CA ILE A 11 -0.23 -4.69 4.29
C ILE A 11 -1.07 -3.41 4.21
N ASN A 12 -0.72 -2.39 4.99
CA ASN A 12 -1.36 -1.07 4.95
C ASN A 12 -0.41 0.04 5.45
N ASP A 13 -0.82 1.29 5.26
CA ASP A 13 -0.01 2.47 5.63
C ASP A 13 0.21 2.60 7.13
N ARG A 14 -0.74 2.18 7.97
CA ARG A 14 -0.60 2.25 9.44
C ARG A 14 0.53 1.33 9.92
N MET A 15 0.57 0.11 9.40
CA MET A 15 1.66 -0.82 9.71
C MET A 15 2.99 -0.31 9.15
N ALA A 16 2.98 0.28 7.95
CA ALA A 16 4.17 0.89 7.37
C ALA A 16 4.73 2.01 8.25
N MET A 17 3.89 2.90 8.78
CA MET A 17 4.31 3.96 9.70
C MET A 17 4.89 3.39 11.00
N GLY A 18 4.29 2.32 11.55
CA GLY A 18 4.85 1.61 12.70
C GLY A 18 6.23 1.01 12.42
N ALA A 19 6.41 0.41 11.24
CA ALA A 19 7.70 -0.12 10.80
C ALA A 19 8.74 1.00 10.64
N MET A 20 8.36 2.14 10.03
CA MET A 20 9.23 3.31 9.90
C MET A 20 9.70 3.82 11.26
N HIS A 21 8.77 3.94 12.21
CA HIS A 21 9.10 4.34 13.59
C HIS A 21 10.11 3.38 14.25
N ALA A 22 9.90 2.07 14.10
CA ALA A 22 10.81 1.07 14.67
C ALA A 22 12.21 1.09 14.04
N ILE A 23 12.30 1.38 12.72
CA ILE A 23 13.57 1.55 12.00
C ILE A 23 14.31 2.78 12.54
N GLN A 24 13.61 3.91 12.64
CA GLN A 24 14.16 5.19 13.14
C GLN A 24 14.62 5.09 14.61
N ALA A 25 13.85 4.39 15.45
CA ALA A 25 14.21 4.15 16.84
C ALA A 25 15.53 3.35 17.01
N ARG A 26 15.98 2.69 15.96
CA ARG A 26 17.30 2.00 15.91
C ARG A 26 18.41 2.83 15.28
N GLY A 27 18.17 4.12 15.03
CA GLY A 27 19.14 5.01 14.40
C GLY A 27 19.33 4.75 12.89
N LEU A 28 18.41 4.02 12.26
CA LEU A 28 18.45 3.75 10.82
C LEU A 28 17.55 4.75 10.06
N THR A 29 17.95 5.07 8.84
CA THR A 29 17.22 5.99 7.97
C THR A 29 16.29 5.21 7.04
N VAL A 30 14.99 5.52 7.09
CA VAL A 30 14.00 4.98 6.17
C VAL A 30 14.26 5.54 4.76
N GLY A 31 14.19 4.67 3.75
CA GLY A 31 14.46 5.00 2.36
C GLY A 31 15.93 4.89 1.97
N GLU A 32 16.85 4.99 2.92
CA GLU A 32 18.29 4.85 2.71
C GLU A 32 18.80 3.48 3.17
N HIS A 33 18.59 3.14 4.45
CA HIS A 33 18.99 1.85 5.01
C HIS A 33 17.95 0.77 4.78
N VAL A 34 16.68 1.12 4.95
CA VAL A 34 15.54 0.23 4.75
C VAL A 34 14.43 0.96 4.03
N SER A 35 14.05 0.47 2.86
CA SER A 35 12.87 0.95 2.13
C SER A 35 11.59 0.41 2.77
N VAL A 36 10.55 1.26 2.84
CA VAL A 36 9.23 0.86 3.37
C VAL A 36 8.15 1.24 2.38
N VAL A 37 7.26 0.29 2.09
CA VAL A 37 6.10 0.48 1.21
C VAL A 37 4.84 0.12 1.99
N GLY A 38 3.83 1.00 1.90
CA GLY A 38 2.50 0.79 2.46
C GLY A 38 1.45 0.43 1.41
N TYR A 39 0.20 0.42 1.83
CA TYR A 39 -0.96 0.19 0.99
C TYR A 39 -2.14 1.00 1.54
N ASP A 40 -3.00 1.55 0.70
CA ASP A 40 -4.20 2.36 0.91
C ASP A 40 -4.05 3.85 0.57
N ASN A 41 -2.86 4.44 0.65
CA ASN A 41 -2.62 5.86 0.43
C ASN A 41 -3.51 6.74 1.33
N VAL A 42 -3.55 6.43 2.62
CA VAL A 42 -4.27 7.27 3.59
C VAL A 42 -3.70 8.70 3.59
N PRO A 43 -4.50 9.73 3.86
CA PRO A 43 -4.04 11.13 3.83
C PRO A 43 -2.74 11.37 4.61
N LEU A 44 -2.58 10.73 5.76
CA LEU A 44 -1.41 10.85 6.62
C LEU A 44 -0.11 10.34 5.96
N SER A 45 -0.20 9.43 4.98
CA SER A 45 0.98 8.86 4.30
C SER A 45 1.84 9.92 3.59
N ARG A 46 1.24 11.04 3.18
CA ARG A 46 1.95 12.16 2.55
C ARG A 46 2.73 13.01 3.54
N PHE A 47 2.30 13.01 4.80
CA PHE A 47 2.83 13.84 5.88
C PHE A 47 3.69 13.06 6.87
N SER A 48 3.84 11.74 6.69
CA SER A 48 4.78 10.95 7.47
C SER A 48 6.23 11.38 7.21
N ASN A 49 7.13 11.07 8.10
CA ASN A 49 8.55 11.43 7.97
C ASN A 49 9.43 10.17 7.91
N PRO A 50 10.02 9.86 6.73
CA PRO A 50 9.77 10.49 5.43
C PRO A 50 8.35 10.22 4.88
N PRO A 51 7.87 10.96 3.87
CA PRO A 51 6.62 10.65 3.17
C PRO A 51 6.63 9.22 2.61
N LEU A 52 5.53 8.50 2.86
CA LEU A 52 5.44 7.07 2.61
C LEU A 52 5.11 6.75 1.16
N THR A 53 5.93 5.92 0.52
CA THR A 53 5.60 5.23 -0.73
C THR A 53 4.49 4.22 -0.47
N THR A 54 3.42 4.28 -1.24
CA THR A 54 2.24 3.46 -1.02
C THR A 54 1.46 3.21 -2.30
N LEU A 55 0.56 2.23 -2.28
CA LEU A 55 -0.38 1.98 -3.37
C LEU A 55 -1.77 2.50 -2.98
N SER A 56 -2.45 3.17 -3.91
CA SER A 56 -3.85 3.55 -3.74
C SER A 56 -4.77 2.62 -4.53
N GLN A 57 -5.87 2.21 -3.90
CA GLN A 57 -6.92 1.49 -4.56
C GLN A 57 -7.92 2.49 -5.17
N PRO A 58 -8.48 2.24 -6.37
CA PRO A 58 -9.56 3.04 -6.93
C PRO A 58 -10.88 2.72 -6.23
N THR A 59 -11.02 3.13 -4.97
CA THR A 59 -12.12 2.75 -4.07
C THR A 59 -13.50 3.11 -4.60
N ARG A 60 -13.63 4.24 -5.31
CA ARG A 60 -14.90 4.62 -5.94
C ARG A 60 -15.31 3.65 -7.05
N LEU A 61 -14.35 3.26 -7.90
CA LEU A 61 -14.57 2.28 -8.95
C LEU A 61 -14.93 0.91 -8.35
N ILE A 62 -14.18 0.46 -7.37
CA ILE A 62 -14.43 -0.82 -6.68
C ILE A 62 -15.81 -0.80 -6.03
N GLY A 63 -16.17 0.28 -5.33
CA GLY A 63 -17.49 0.43 -4.72
C GLY A 63 -18.64 0.38 -5.74
N ALA A 64 -18.49 1.07 -6.87
CA ALA A 64 -19.48 1.05 -7.95
C ALA A 64 -19.62 -0.36 -8.57
N MET A 65 -18.50 -1.04 -8.81
CA MET A 65 -18.50 -2.41 -9.34
C MET A 65 -19.16 -3.40 -8.39
N LEU A 66 -18.86 -3.32 -7.08
CA LEU A 66 -19.46 -4.17 -6.06
C LEU A 66 -20.97 -3.92 -5.95
N PHE A 67 -21.39 -2.66 -5.99
CA PHE A 67 -22.80 -2.31 -5.93
C PHE A 67 -23.57 -2.85 -7.15
N ASN A 68 -23.04 -2.66 -8.35
CA ASN A 68 -23.65 -3.19 -9.58
C ASN A 68 -23.72 -4.71 -9.58
N LEU A 69 -22.65 -5.38 -9.11
CA LEU A 69 -22.65 -6.84 -8.96
C LEU A 69 -23.75 -7.29 -7.98
N LEU A 70 -23.86 -6.63 -6.83
CA LEU A 70 -24.89 -6.94 -5.83
C LEU A 70 -26.30 -6.78 -6.42
N LEU A 71 -26.57 -5.67 -7.13
CA LEU A 71 -27.86 -5.46 -7.78
C LEU A 71 -28.17 -6.55 -8.80
N SER A 72 -27.20 -6.94 -9.63
CA SER A 72 -27.39 -8.00 -10.63
C SER A 72 -27.73 -9.34 -9.99
N ILE A 73 -27.12 -9.65 -8.83
CA ILE A 73 -27.44 -10.86 -8.07
C ILE A 73 -28.86 -10.80 -7.49
N ILE A 74 -29.26 -9.66 -6.93
CA ILE A 74 -30.60 -9.45 -6.37
C ILE A 74 -31.66 -9.61 -7.46
N ASP A 75 -31.39 -9.08 -8.68
CA ASP A 75 -32.31 -9.18 -9.84
C ASP A 75 -32.31 -10.58 -10.47
N GLY A 76 -31.54 -11.54 -9.95
CA GLY A 76 -31.43 -12.91 -10.45
C GLY A 76 -30.69 -13.06 -11.79
N GLN A 77 -29.96 -12.02 -12.20
CA GLN A 77 -29.14 -12.00 -13.42
C GLN A 77 -27.71 -11.56 -13.09
N PRO A 78 -26.89 -12.42 -12.43
CA PRO A 78 -25.55 -12.06 -12.05
C PRO A 78 -24.70 -11.66 -13.26
N ASP A 79 -24.06 -10.48 -13.18
CA ASP A 79 -23.11 -10.03 -14.20
C ASP A 79 -21.77 -10.76 -14.04
N ALA A 80 -21.55 -11.79 -14.84
CA ALA A 80 -20.33 -12.59 -14.82
C ALA A 80 -19.08 -11.77 -15.18
N THR A 81 -19.23 -10.62 -15.86
CA THR A 81 -18.08 -9.76 -16.23
C THR A 81 -17.49 -9.04 -15.02
N LEU A 82 -18.27 -8.85 -13.95
CA LEU A 82 -17.84 -8.21 -12.70
C LEU A 82 -17.31 -9.22 -11.67
N SER A 83 -17.69 -10.49 -11.77
CA SER A 83 -17.27 -11.53 -10.85
C SER A 83 -15.79 -11.87 -11.03
N GLY A 84 -15.02 -11.83 -9.92
CA GLY A 84 -13.59 -12.14 -9.93
C GLY A 84 -12.71 -11.12 -10.67
N LYS A 85 -13.22 -9.94 -11.01
CA LYS A 85 -12.44 -8.91 -11.68
C LYS A 85 -11.40 -8.31 -10.76
N LEU A 86 -10.15 -8.27 -11.23
CA LEU A 86 -9.04 -7.60 -10.56
C LEU A 86 -8.97 -6.14 -11.01
N VAL A 87 -8.68 -5.26 -10.07
CA VAL A 87 -8.48 -3.82 -10.33
C VAL A 87 -7.06 -3.45 -9.96
N THR A 88 -6.36 -2.78 -10.88
CA THR A 88 -4.98 -2.38 -10.69
C THR A 88 -4.88 -1.18 -9.74
N PRO A 89 -4.11 -1.27 -8.65
CA PRO A 89 -3.82 -0.12 -7.79
C PRO A 89 -2.81 0.82 -8.47
N GLU A 90 -2.75 2.07 -7.99
CA GLU A 90 -1.78 3.07 -8.43
C GLU A 90 -0.64 3.18 -7.41
N LEU A 91 0.61 3.13 -7.88
CA LEU A 91 1.79 3.31 -7.04
C LEU A 91 2.16 4.79 -6.91
N HIS A 92 2.25 5.28 -5.67
CA HIS A 92 2.73 6.62 -5.32
C HIS A 92 4.12 6.51 -4.70
N VAL A 93 5.15 6.78 -5.50
CA VAL A 93 6.55 6.77 -5.04
C VAL A 93 6.83 8.06 -4.27
N ARG A 94 7.33 7.91 -3.03
CA ARG A 94 7.73 9.02 -2.14
C ARG A 94 9.11 8.75 -1.55
N GLN A 95 9.45 9.33 -0.40
CA GLN A 95 10.80 9.25 0.15
C GLN A 95 11.07 8.05 1.07
N SER A 96 10.07 7.23 1.38
CA SER A 96 10.29 6.03 2.20
C SER A 96 10.95 4.87 1.46
N THR A 97 11.21 5.03 0.15
CA THR A 97 11.90 4.05 -0.69
C THR A 97 13.09 4.67 -1.38
N GLY A 98 14.15 3.89 -1.57
CA GLY A 98 15.37 4.29 -2.23
C GLY A 98 16.18 3.11 -2.77
N ARG A 99 17.38 3.38 -3.23
CA ARG A 99 18.28 2.33 -3.69
C ARG A 99 18.70 1.43 -2.52
N SER A 100 18.81 0.13 -2.76
CA SER A 100 19.32 -0.79 -1.74
C SER A 100 20.74 -0.39 -1.31
N ALA A 101 20.95 -0.29 0.00
CA ALA A 101 22.28 -0.05 0.58
C ALA A 101 23.24 -1.25 0.42
N LYS A 102 22.73 -2.44 0.11
CA LYS A 102 23.50 -3.62 -0.22
C LYS A 102 23.83 -3.62 -1.71
N LYS A 103 25.09 -3.68 -1.99
CA LYS A 103 25.60 -3.93 -3.34
C LYS A 103 25.57 -5.42 -3.65
#